data_567ce055a1d18aea902b4d58c889b8b7
#
_entry.id   567ce055a1d18aea902b4d58c889b8b7
#
_cell.length_a   1.000
_cell.length_b   1.000
_cell.length_c   1.000
_cell.angle_alpha   90.00
_cell.angle_beta   90.00
_cell.angle_gamma   90.00
#
_symmetry.space_group_name_H-M   'P 1'
#
loop_
_entity.id
_entity.type
_entity.pdbx_description
1 polymer ?
#
loop_
_entity_poly.entity_id
_entity_poly.type
_entity_poly.pdbx_seq_one_letter_code
_entity_poly.pdbx_strand_id
1 'polypeptide(L)'
;MIEWVKSLFGKRQTENSKTDTAQDCELLEQFSVFLADRMEEFYPDVRDAFATLLDASFPDGIKGLHIEVFLDDPAFSLRLFSKGKNDVWADEPEAVKEFNDIIDRIWPIVTEDELDKYTIWEDDPKWGRQVALEQPLDKLNIPRIVFPWFKKIVSETRGDFSHPITASVHDITLLQEL
;
A
#
# COMPACT_ATOMS: atom_id res chain seq x y z
N MET A 1 -5.66 7.99 -16.99
CA MET A 1 -5.42 7.89 -15.54
C MET A 1 -6.69 8.11 -14.70
N ILE A 2 -7.45 9.16 -14.93
CA ILE A 2 -8.67 9.51 -14.16
C ILE A 2 -9.82 8.49 -14.29
N GLU A 3 -9.97 7.78 -15.42
CA GLU A 3 -11.04 6.79 -15.60
C GLU A 3 -10.90 5.52 -14.76
N TRP A 4 -9.67 5.16 -14.43
CA TRP A 4 -9.39 3.99 -13.61
C TRP A 4 -9.82 4.20 -12.15
N VAL A 5 -9.53 5.37 -11.58
CA VAL A 5 -9.96 5.73 -10.21
C VAL A 5 -11.50 5.70 -10.09
N LYS A 6 -12.22 6.21 -11.11
CA LYS A 6 -13.69 6.22 -11.13
C LYS A 6 -14.32 4.82 -11.15
N SER A 7 -13.62 3.82 -11.68
CA SER A 7 -14.14 2.43 -11.70
C SER A 7 -14.07 1.74 -10.32
N LEU A 8 -13.23 2.22 -9.41
CA LEU A 8 -13.07 1.66 -8.07
C LEU A 8 -14.25 1.98 -7.14
N PHE A 9 -14.94 3.10 -7.36
CA PHE A 9 -16.03 3.57 -6.49
C PHE A 9 -17.44 3.09 -6.94
N GLY A 10 -17.54 2.35 -8.05
CA GLY A 10 -18.81 2.01 -8.69
C GLY A 10 -19.67 0.95 -8.03
N LYS A 11 -19.28 0.31 -6.92
CA LYS A 11 -20.11 -0.71 -6.24
C LYS A 11 -19.84 -0.76 -4.73
N ARG A 12 -20.39 0.17 -3.96
CA ARG A 12 -20.68 -0.08 -2.54
C ARG A 12 -22.06 -0.71 -2.42
N GLN A 13 -22.14 -1.96 -2.02
CA GLN A 13 -23.34 -2.50 -1.39
C GLN A 13 -23.28 -2.19 0.11
N THR A 14 -24.31 -1.49 0.52
CA THR A 14 -24.62 -1.04 1.87
C THR A 14 -24.89 -2.19 2.81
N GLU A 15 -24.14 -2.30 3.90
CA GLU A 15 -24.69 -2.77 5.18
C GLU A 15 -24.00 -2.03 6.32
N ASN A 16 -24.87 -1.39 7.14
CA ASN A 16 -24.66 -0.64 8.38
C ASN A 16 -24.27 0.86 8.28
N SER A 17 -25.32 1.62 8.16
CA SER A 17 -25.67 2.94 8.68
C SER A 17 -24.68 3.65 9.64
N LYS A 18 -23.78 4.43 9.13
CA LYS A 18 -23.60 5.85 9.43
C LYS A 18 -23.68 6.52 8.06
N THR A 19 -24.49 7.55 7.97
CA THR A 19 -24.65 8.33 6.76
C THR A 19 -23.30 8.93 6.39
N ASP A 20 -22.55 8.22 5.50
CA ASP A 20 -21.48 8.86 4.73
C ASP A 20 -22.11 10.07 4.07
N THR A 21 -21.74 11.25 4.47
CA THR A 21 -22.22 12.45 3.79
C THR A 21 -21.58 12.48 2.42
N ALA A 22 -22.24 13.14 1.44
CA ALA A 22 -21.66 13.27 0.11
C ALA A 22 -20.27 13.93 0.18
N GLN A 23 -20.02 14.76 1.18
CA GLN A 23 -18.76 15.43 1.45
C GLN A 23 -17.66 14.45 1.88
N ASP A 24 -18.00 13.43 2.69
CA ASP A 24 -17.04 12.42 3.16
C ASP A 24 -16.56 11.54 1.99
N CYS A 25 -17.51 11.16 1.09
CA CYS A 25 -17.19 10.43 -0.12
C CYS A 25 -16.27 11.24 -1.07
N GLU A 26 -16.52 12.55 -1.19
CA GLU A 26 -15.70 13.44 -2.01
C GLU A 26 -14.27 13.57 -1.44
N LEU A 27 -14.14 13.68 -0.12
CA LEU A 27 -12.84 13.79 0.55
C LEU A 27 -11.99 12.53 0.36
N LEU A 28 -12.60 11.34 0.49
CA LEU A 28 -11.93 10.06 0.25
C LEU A 28 -11.53 9.88 -1.22
N GLU A 29 -12.35 10.37 -2.17
CA GLU A 29 -11.99 10.36 -3.59
C GLU A 29 -10.79 11.28 -3.87
N GLN A 30 -10.79 12.48 -3.30
CA GLN A 30 -9.68 13.43 -3.41
C GLN A 30 -8.38 12.84 -2.83
N PHE A 31 -8.44 12.20 -1.66
CA PHE A 31 -7.28 11.50 -1.09
C PHE A 31 -6.76 10.39 -2.00
N SER A 32 -7.66 9.60 -2.57
CA SER A 32 -7.26 8.50 -3.46
C SER A 32 -6.53 9.00 -4.72
N VAL A 33 -6.96 10.12 -5.27
CA VAL A 33 -6.28 10.78 -6.39
C VAL A 33 -4.91 11.30 -5.95
N PHE A 34 -4.86 12.02 -4.82
CA PHE A 34 -3.61 12.53 -4.25
C PHE A 34 -2.59 11.43 -4.01
N LEU A 35 -3.00 10.31 -3.38
CA LEU A 35 -2.13 9.17 -3.11
C LEU A 35 -1.61 8.53 -4.41
N ALA A 36 -2.49 8.34 -5.40
CA ALA A 36 -2.09 7.78 -6.69
C ALA A 36 -1.08 8.67 -7.42
N ASP A 37 -1.27 9.99 -7.42
CA ASP A 37 -0.34 10.93 -8.02
C ASP A 37 1.01 10.92 -7.29
N ARG A 38 1.00 10.87 -5.96
CA ARG A 38 2.23 10.74 -5.15
C ARG A 38 3.00 9.46 -5.45
N MET A 39 2.32 8.32 -5.57
CA MET A 39 2.95 7.06 -5.92
C MET A 39 3.57 7.11 -7.33
N GLU A 40 2.95 7.77 -8.29
CA GLU A 40 3.52 7.93 -9.64
C GLU A 40 4.78 8.81 -9.65
N GLU A 41 4.94 9.75 -8.72
CA GLU A 41 6.19 10.52 -8.56
C GLU A 41 7.39 9.61 -8.22
N PHE A 42 7.17 8.60 -7.38
CA PHE A 42 8.20 7.64 -6.96
C PHE A 42 8.30 6.38 -7.84
N TYR A 43 7.41 6.27 -8.82
CA TYR A 43 7.35 5.10 -9.67
C TYR A 43 8.69 4.72 -10.33
N PRO A 44 9.46 5.64 -10.92
CA PRO A 44 10.73 5.30 -11.55
C PRO A 44 11.73 4.70 -10.56
N ASP A 45 11.85 5.31 -9.37
CA ASP A 45 12.84 4.90 -8.37
C ASP A 45 12.50 3.52 -7.80
N VAL A 46 11.23 3.28 -7.49
CA VAL A 46 10.79 1.97 -6.96
C VAL A 46 10.85 0.90 -8.03
N ARG A 47 10.48 1.20 -9.28
CA ARG A 47 10.60 0.28 -10.40
C ARG A 47 12.05 -0.14 -10.63
N ASP A 48 12.98 0.80 -10.64
CA ASP A 48 14.40 0.53 -10.89
C ASP A 48 15.04 -0.25 -9.74
N ALA A 49 14.65 0.07 -8.49
CA ALA A 49 15.04 -0.71 -7.32
C ALA A 49 14.49 -2.14 -7.38
N PHE A 50 13.25 -2.30 -7.82
CA PHE A 50 12.62 -3.62 -7.94
C PHE A 50 13.24 -4.43 -9.08
N ALA A 51 13.59 -3.81 -10.19
CA ALA A 51 14.35 -4.47 -11.27
C ALA A 51 15.70 -4.99 -10.77
N THR A 52 16.45 -4.15 -10.05
CA THR A 52 17.73 -4.53 -9.44
C THR A 52 17.58 -5.69 -8.46
N LEU A 53 16.54 -5.66 -7.62
CA LEU A 53 16.20 -6.75 -6.72
C LEU A 53 15.96 -8.07 -7.46
N LEU A 54 15.16 -8.06 -8.53
CA LEU A 54 14.79 -9.28 -9.25
C LEU A 54 15.93 -9.85 -10.10
N ASP A 55 16.92 -9.03 -10.48
CA ASP A 55 18.14 -9.44 -11.16
C ASP A 55 19.18 -10.04 -10.19
N ALA A 56 18.99 -9.88 -8.88
CA ALA A 56 19.90 -10.40 -7.89
C ALA A 56 19.81 -11.94 -7.78
N SER A 57 20.92 -12.54 -7.38
CA SER A 57 20.95 -13.98 -7.07
C SER A 57 20.40 -14.23 -5.67
N PHE A 58 19.36 -15.03 -5.56
CA PHE A 58 18.78 -15.44 -4.30
C PHE A 58 19.34 -16.79 -3.84
N PRO A 59 19.54 -17.00 -2.53
CA PRO A 59 19.84 -18.31 -1.97
C PRO A 59 18.77 -19.37 -2.31
N ASP A 60 19.13 -20.62 -2.48
CA ASP A 60 18.23 -21.74 -2.81
C ASP A 60 17.04 -21.89 -1.86
N GLY A 61 17.16 -21.38 -0.63
CA GLY A 61 16.12 -21.38 0.39
C GLY A 61 14.97 -20.43 0.11
N ILE A 62 15.18 -19.39 -0.70
CA ILE A 62 14.16 -18.39 -1.05
C ILE A 62 13.26 -18.98 -2.13
N LYS A 63 11.95 -18.90 -1.91
CA LYS A 63 10.91 -19.47 -2.79
C LYS A 63 9.86 -18.44 -3.20
N GLY A 64 9.97 -17.21 -2.72
CA GLY A 64 9.09 -16.11 -3.07
C GLY A 64 9.46 -14.81 -2.40
N LEU A 65 8.80 -13.76 -2.82
CA LEU A 65 8.87 -12.43 -2.22
C LEU A 65 7.48 -12.00 -1.77
N HIS A 66 7.42 -11.19 -0.72
CA HIS A 66 6.16 -10.74 -0.16
C HIS A 66 6.23 -9.26 0.24
N ILE A 67 5.34 -8.46 -0.32
CA ILE A 67 5.17 -7.05 0.06
C ILE A 67 4.08 -6.98 1.12
N GLU A 68 4.41 -6.42 2.27
CA GLU A 68 3.45 -6.19 3.35
C GLU A 68 3.26 -4.69 3.54
N VAL A 69 1.99 -4.27 3.56
CA VAL A 69 1.57 -2.89 3.79
C VAL A 69 1.10 -2.78 5.23
N PHE A 70 1.72 -1.89 6.01
CA PHE A 70 1.39 -1.62 7.40
C PHE A 70 0.54 -0.35 7.47
N LEU A 71 -0.61 -0.44 8.14
CA LEU A 71 -1.56 0.68 8.29
C LEU A 71 -1.59 1.26 9.71
N ASP A 72 -0.67 0.82 10.57
CA ASP A 72 -0.65 1.21 11.99
C ASP A 72 0.10 2.53 12.22
N ASP A 73 0.79 3.01 11.20
CA ASP A 73 1.50 4.27 11.21
C ASP A 73 0.61 5.37 10.62
N PRO A 74 0.66 6.63 11.10
CA PRO A 74 -0.13 7.73 10.55
C PRO A 74 0.03 7.90 9.04
N ALA A 75 1.19 7.53 8.50
CA ALA A 75 1.42 7.38 7.06
C ALA A 75 1.76 5.91 6.82
N PHE A 76 0.86 5.15 6.22
CA PHE A 76 1.14 3.74 5.93
C PHE A 76 2.57 3.49 5.46
N SER A 77 3.14 2.36 5.86
CA SER A 77 4.46 1.93 5.42
C SER A 77 4.37 0.61 4.65
N LEU A 78 5.43 0.27 3.95
CA LEU A 78 5.53 -1.03 3.31
C LEU A 78 6.92 -1.61 3.42
N ARG A 79 6.95 -2.95 3.44
CA ARG A 79 8.20 -3.70 3.52
C ARG A 79 8.13 -4.96 2.68
N LEU A 80 9.25 -5.29 2.08
CA LEU A 80 9.45 -6.52 1.34
C LEU A 80 10.08 -7.57 2.26
N PHE A 81 9.56 -8.78 2.19
CA PHE A 81 10.05 -9.96 2.91
C PHE A 81 10.38 -11.09 1.95
N SER A 82 11.31 -11.95 2.38
CA SER A 82 11.62 -13.21 1.71
C SER A 82 10.78 -14.34 2.26
N LYS A 83 10.25 -15.16 1.37
CA LYS A 83 9.54 -16.39 1.69
C LYS A 83 10.38 -17.60 1.37
N GLY A 84 10.46 -18.54 2.31
CA GLY A 84 11.07 -19.84 2.14
C GLY A 84 10.06 -20.91 1.74
N LYS A 85 10.43 -22.17 1.96
CA LYS A 85 9.55 -23.29 1.69
C LYS A 85 8.32 -23.26 2.60
N ASN A 86 7.14 -23.56 2.05
CA ASN A 86 5.83 -23.55 2.73
C ASN A 86 5.43 -22.17 3.27
N ASP A 87 5.77 -21.09 2.56
CA ASP A 87 5.44 -19.71 2.92
C ASP A 87 5.96 -19.24 4.30
N VAL A 88 6.94 -19.94 4.85
CA VAL A 88 7.61 -19.50 6.07
C VAL A 88 8.56 -18.35 5.77
N TRP A 89 8.60 -17.36 6.64
CA TRP A 89 9.59 -16.27 6.54
C TRP A 89 10.99 -16.84 6.48
N ALA A 90 11.79 -16.36 5.54
CA ALA A 90 13.19 -16.74 5.39
C ALA A 90 14.09 -15.59 5.86
N ASP A 91 15.38 -15.90 6.05
CA ASP A 91 16.39 -14.88 6.30
C ASP A 91 16.36 -13.84 5.17
N GLU A 92 16.52 -12.58 5.52
CA GLU A 92 16.48 -11.47 4.59
C GLU A 92 17.80 -11.38 3.79
N PRO A 93 17.81 -11.68 2.47
CA PRO A 93 18.96 -11.52 1.63
C PRO A 93 19.39 -10.06 1.51
N GLU A 94 20.65 -9.81 1.17
CA GLU A 94 21.19 -8.45 1.03
C GLU A 94 20.38 -7.63 0.02
N ALA A 95 20.00 -8.20 -1.12
CA ALA A 95 19.18 -7.51 -2.13
C ALA A 95 17.82 -7.06 -1.60
N VAL A 96 17.21 -7.82 -0.68
CA VAL A 96 15.95 -7.44 -0.02
C VAL A 96 16.17 -6.30 0.97
N LYS A 97 17.28 -6.32 1.72
CA LYS A 97 17.63 -5.22 2.61
C LYS A 97 17.88 -3.93 1.82
N GLU A 98 18.67 -4.00 0.75
CA GLU A 98 18.95 -2.85 -0.12
C GLU A 98 17.66 -2.27 -0.70
N PHE A 99 16.72 -3.11 -1.12
CA PHE A 99 15.41 -2.66 -1.56
C PHE A 99 14.63 -1.96 -0.42
N ASN A 100 14.57 -2.57 0.76
CA ASN A 100 13.90 -1.98 1.92
C ASN A 100 14.53 -0.64 2.32
N ASP A 101 15.86 -0.51 2.27
CA ASP A 101 16.58 0.74 2.52
C ASP A 101 16.22 1.85 1.52
N ILE A 102 15.88 1.49 0.27
CA ILE A 102 15.39 2.46 -0.72
C ILE A 102 13.97 2.87 -0.37
N ILE A 103 13.11 1.90 -0.05
CA ILE A 103 11.75 2.17 0.40
C ILE A 103 11.74 3.08 1.62
N ASP A 104 12.53 2.81 2.65
CA ASP A 104 12.61 3.61 3.88
C ASP A 104 13.06 5.07 3.63
N ARG A 105 13.78 5.33 2.54
CA ARG A 105 14.15 6.70 2.13
C ARG A 105 13.06 7.44 1.37
N ILE A 106 12.17 6.72 0.71
CA ILE A 106 11.04 7.26 -0.06
C ILE A 106 9.84 7.47 0.86
N TRP A 107 9.61 6.55 1.78
CA TRP A 107 8.50 6.56 2.72
C TRP A 107 8.80 7.36 3.99
N PRO A 108 7.80 8.03 4.56
CA PRO A 108 6.39 8.08 4.14
C PRO A 108 6.16 8.96 2.92
N ILE A 109 5.38 8.46 1.95
CA ILE A 109 4.97 9.24 0.76
C ILE A 109 3.82 10.21 1.06
N VAL A 110 3.18 10.05 2.21
CA VAL A 110 2.14 10.95 2.75
C VAL A 110 2.57 11.33 4.16
N THR A 111 2.68 12.60 4.42
CA THR A 111 2.99 13.12 5.77
C THR A 111 1.73 13.21 6.63
N GLU A 112 1.90 13.29 7.96
CA GLU A 112 0.78 13.52 8.90
C GLU A 112 -0.01 14.79 8.53
N ASP A 113 0.66 15.90 8.26
CA ASP A 113 0.03 17.16 7.88
C ASP A 113 -0.77 17.07 6.57
N GLU A 114 -0.36 16.20 5.65
CA GLU A 114 -1.09 15.92 4.42
C GLU A 114 -2.29 15.02 4.69
N LEU A 115 -2.13 14.01 5.54
CA LEU A 115 -3.20 13.10 5.95
C LEU A 115 -4.31 13.83 6.70
N ASP A 116 -3.96 14.76 7.58
CA ASP A 116 -4.92 15.57 8.35
C ASP A 116 -5.90 16.34 7.47
N LYS A 117 -5.48 16.75 6.26
CA LYS A 117 -6.36 17.45 5.30
C LYS A 117 -7.50 16.59 4.77
N TYR A 118 -7.32 15.28 4.84
CA TYR A 118 -8.29 14.28 4.36
C TYR A 118 -8.94 13.51 5.51
N THR A 119 -8.58 13.80 6.75
CA THR A 119 -9.15 13.15 7.92
C THR A 119 -10.47 13.83 8.30
N ILE A 120 -11.50 13.01 8.54
CA ILE A 120 -12.80 13.47 8.99
C ILE A 120 -12.77 13.56 10.50
N TRP A 121 -13.02 14.75 11.02
CA TRP A 121 -12.98 15.03 12.45
C TRP A 121 -14.38 15.27 13.01
N GLU A 122 -14.68 14.69 14.14
CA GLU A 122 -15.92 14.90 14.89
C GLU A 122 -15.60 15.31 16.33
N ASP A 123 -16.44 16.19 16.90
CA ASP A 123 -16.34 16.55 18.30
C ASP A 123 -16.83 15.40 19.18
N ASP A 124 -15.97 14.91 20.05
CA ASP A 124 -16.35 13.92 21.07
C ASP A 124 -16.94 14.64 22.28
N PRO A 125 -18.27 14.55 22.50
CA PRO A 125 -18.92 15.24 23.59
C PRO A 125 -18.50 14.71 24.97
N LYS A 126 -17.92 13.51 25.04
CA LYS A 126 -17.49 12.90 26.31
C LYS A 126 -16.13 13.42 26.75
N TRP A 127 -15.24 13.69 25.80
CA TRP A 127 -13.85 14.06 26.09
C TRP A 127 -13.54 15.51 25.76
N GLY A 128 -14.49 16.24 25.16
CA GLY A 128 -14.32 17.65 24.79
C GLY A 128 -13.16 17.90 23.82
N ARG A 129 -12.88 16.92 22.97
CA ARG A 129 -11.81 16.97 21.95
C ARG A 129 -12.32 16.42 20.63
N GLN A 130 -11.65 16.82 19.56
CA GLN A 130 -11.87 16.23 18.25
C GLN A 130 -11.30 14.81 18.20
N VAL A 131 -12.00 13.92 17.53
CA VAL A 131 -11.58 12.56 17.24
C VAL A 131 -11.72 12.30 15.76
N ALA A 132 -10.80 11.53 15.17
CA ALA A 132 -10.93 11.11 13.81
C ALA A 132 -12.10 10.13 13.67
N LEU A 133 -13.08 10.48 12.86
CA LEU A 133 -14.26 9.66 12.59
C LEU A 133 -13.92 8.58 11.57
N GLU A 134 -13.24 8.97 10.52
CA GLU A 134 -12.76 8.07 9.48
C GLU A 134 -11.43 8.62 8.95
N GLN A 135 -10.45 7.74 8.84
CA GLN A 135 -9.18 8.13 8.23
C GLN A 135 -9.14 7.69 6.77
N PRO A 136 -8.56 8.51 5.87
CA PRO A 136 -8.40 8.15 4.47
C PRO A 136 -7.59 6.85 4.27
N LEU A 137 -6.68 6.56 5.20
CA LEU A 137 -5.92 5.30 5.27
C LEU A 137 -6.78 4.16 5.83
N ASP A 138 -7.95 3.99 5.27
CA ASP A 138 -8.80 2.84 5.56
C ASP A 138 -8.19 1.58 4.92
N LYS A 139 -8.34 0.47 5.63
CA LYS A 139 -7.89 -0.88 5.24
C LYS A 139 -8.36 -1.34 3.86
N LEU A 140 -9.41 -0.71 3.30
CA LEU A 140 -9.96 -1.01 1.98
C LEU A 140 -9.42 -0.12 0.85
N ASN A 141 -9.03 1.12 1.14
CA ASN A 141 -8.62 2.08 0.12
C ASN A 141 -7.16 1.89 -0.29
N ILE A 142 -6.25 1.72 0.66
CA ILE A 142 -4.82 1.54 0.39
C ILE A 142 -4.54 0.33 -0.51
N PRO A 143 -5.05 -0.88 -0.24
CA PRO A 143 -4.79 -2.03 -1.10
C PRO A 143 -5.28 -1.84 -2.54
N ARG A 144 -6.37 -1.10 -2.73
CA ARG A 144 -6.93 -0.81 -4.06
C ARG A 144 -6.05 0.10 -4.91
N ILE A 145 -5.19 0.90 -4.28
CA ILE A 145 -4.26 1.81 -4.95
C ILE A 145 -2.89 1.16 -5.04
N VAL A 146 -2.38 0.67 -3.93
CA VAL A 146 -1.01 0.15 -3.79
C VAL A 146 -0.81 -1.15 -4.58
N PHE A 147 -1.73 -2.11 -4.51
CA PHE A 147 -1.54 -3.40 -5.15
C PHE A 147 -1.53 -3.33 -6.68
N PRO A 148 -2.45 -2.63 -7.37
CA PRO A 148 -2.36 -2.44 -8.81
C PRO A 148 -1.09 -1.73 -9.25
N TRP A 149 -0.61 -0.78 -8.45
CA TRP A 149 0.65 -0.06 -8.71
C TRP A 149 1.85 -1.02 -8.64
N PHE A 150 1.97 -1.84 -7.58
CA PHE A 150 3.00 -2.87 -7.51
C PHE A 150 2.85 -3.93 -8.59
N LYS A 151 1.63 -4.32 -8.94
CA LYS A 151 1.39 -5.26 -10.04
C LYS A 151 1.93 -4.73 -11.37
N LYS A 152 1.79 -3.43 -11.63
CA LYS A 152 2.39 -2.77 -12.79
C LYS A 152 3.91 -2.87 -12.74
N ILE A 153 4.55 -2.53 -11.61
CA ILE A 153 6.01 -2.65 -11.42
C ILE A 153 6.49 -4.08 -11.66
N VAL A 154 5.87 -5.06 -11.00
CA VAL A 154 6.21 -6.48 -11.18
C VAL A 154 6.08 -6.91 -12.63
N SER A 155 5.01 -6.51 -13.33
CA SER A 155 4.80 -6.86 -14.74
C SER A 155 5.88 -6.31 -15.67
N GLU A 156 6.47 -5.17 -15.33
CA GLU A 156 7.51 -4.52 -16.12
C GLU A 156 8.92 -5.00 -15.78
N THR A 157 9.14 -5.52 -14.56
CA THR A 157 10.48 -5.82 -14.04
C THR A 157 10.74 -7.30 -13.80
N ARG A 158 9.71 -8.15 -13.85
CA ARG A 158 9.81 -9.57 -13.46
C ARG A 158 10.88 -10.36 -14.21
N GLY A 159 11.12 -10.07 -15.49
CA GLY A 159 12.13 -10.75 -16.30
C GLY A 159 12.01 -12.28 -16.17
N ASP A 160 13.15 -12.93 -15.87
CA ASP A 160 13.25 -14.39 -15.67
C ASP A 160 12.98 -14.83 -14.21
N PHE A 161 12.58 -13.91 -13.33
CA PHE A 161 12.27 -14.23 -11.93
C PHE A 161 11.02 -15.12 -11.86
N SER A 162 11.22 -16.40 -11.51
CA SER A 162 10.19 -17.44 -11.60
C SER A 162 9.42 -17.68 -10.30
N HIS A 163 9.87 -17.11 -9.18
CA HIS A 163 9.20 -17.30 -7.89
C HIS A 163 7.97 -16.39 -7.75
N PRO A 164 6.97 -16.80 -6.94
CA PRO A 164 5.80 -15.99 -6.66
C PRO A 164 6.18 -14.69 -5.95
N ILE A 165 5.49 -13.61 -6.31
CA ILE A 165 5.53 -12.32 -5.63
C ILE A 165 4.11 -12.04 -5.16
N THR A 166 3.95 -11.84 -3.85
CA THR A 166 2.63 -11.65 -3.24
C THR A 166 2.59 -10.34 -2.45
N ALA A 167 1.40 -9.82 -2.20
CA ALA A 167 1.20 -8.67 -1.33
C ALA A 167 0.05 -8.90 -0.36
N SER A 168 0.16 -8.34 0.84
CA SER A 168 -0.91 -8.31 1.83
C SER A 168 -0.91 -7.00 2.61
N VAL A 169 -1.98 -6.79 3.37
CA VAL A 169 -2.01 -5.78 4.42
C VAL A 169 -1.79 -6.48 5.75
N HIS A 170 -0.93 -5.90 6.58
CA HIS A 170 -0.63 -6.41 7.92
C HIS A 170 -1.92 -6.59 8.73
N ASP A 171 -2.01 -7.70 9.45
CA ASP A 171 -3.18 -8.08 10.27
C ASP A 171 -4.52 -8.24 9.51
N ILE A 172 -4.49 -8.26 8.18
CA ILE A 172 -5.68 -8.51 7.37
C ILE A 172 -5.48 -9.73 6.48
N THR A 173 -6.49 -10.59 6.42
CA THR A 173 -6.49 -11.78 5.55
C THR A 173 -6.71 -11.41 4.08
N LEU A 174 -6.00 -10.41 3.58
CA LEU A 174 -6.03 -10.01 2.18
C LEU A 174 -4.67 -10.32 1.56
N LEU A 175 -4.61 -11.43 0.84
CA LEU A 175 -3.42 -11.85 0.09
C LEU A 175 -3.71 -11.72 -1.40
N GLN A 176 -2.82 -11.07 -2.13
CA GLN A 176 -2.89 -10.94 -3.58
C GLN A 176 -1.58 -11.41 -4.22
N GLU A 177 -1.68 -12.18 -5.30
CA GLU A 177 -0.56 -12.44 -6.20
C GLU A 177 -0.38 -11.25 -7.16
N LEU A 178 0.86 -10.79 -7.31
CA LEU A 178 1.24 -9.65 -8.12
C LEU A 178 1.76 -10.05 -9.51
#